data_e1ad8956c1f115f0c95ee07f330c7adc
#
_entry.id   e1ad8956c1f115f0c95ee07f330c7adc
#
_cell.length_a   1.000
_cell.length_b   1.000
_cell.length_c   1.000
_cell.angle_alpha   90.00
_cell.angle_beta   90.00
_cell.angle_gamma   90.00
#
_symmetry.space_group_name_H-M   'P 1'
#
loop_
_entity.id
_entity.type
_entity.pdbx_description
1 polymer ?
#
loop_
_entity_poly.entity_id
_entity_poly.type
_entity_poly.pdbx_seq_one_letter_code
_entity_poly.pdbx_strand_id
1 'polypeptide(L)'
;MQNSKNFKVNRSSAGSGKTYNLSVNFIAIALIGSLKHFTEYYRKILAITFTNKAAAEMKERVLEYLEFLSDGRNIDGVLDCLLKKTELSQEQITQQSKKVKNSILHNYADLRISTIDKFTYTIIRTFSKDLGLLHNFELEMDNSRIIQPVIANLLSKISKNGGDLSEALLNFALQKLEDGKSYNIELDLEDFSEHLFKEQAIPFISSNTISVTQCLYLKDKLLQRKSKIFADIKHLSD
;
A
#
# COMPACT_ATOMS: atom_id res chain seq x y z
N MET A 1 29.66 -12.61 23.41
CA MET A 1 28.36 -12.02 23.07
C MET A 1 28.54 -11.26 21.76
N GLN A 2 28.23 -11.89 20.62
CA GLN A 2 28.23 -11.20 19.32
C GLN A 2 27.00 -10.30 19.25
N ASN A 3 27.22 -9.00 19.08
CA ASN A 3 26.20 -8.02 18.78
C ASN A 3 25.55 -8.40 17.44
N SER A 4 24.51 -9.20 17.46
CA SER A 4 23.68 -9.45 16.29
C SER A 4 23.01 -8.13 15.96
N LYS A 5 23.46 -7.47 14.89
CA LYS A 5 22.75 -6.32 14.34
C LYS A 5 21.37 -6.83 13.90
N ASN A 6 20.34 -6.51 14.69
CA ASN A 6 18.94 -6.92 14.42
C ASN A 6 18.37 -6.29 13.14
N PHE A 7 19.14 -5.47 12.45
CA PHE A 7 18.73 -4.75 11.26
C PHE A 7 19.85 -4.70 10.21
N LYS A 8 19.51 -5.08 8.95
CA LYS A 8 20.44 -5.07 7.82
C LYS A 8 19.80 -4.37 6.63
N VAL A 9 20.43 -3.31 6.13
CA VAL A 9 20.03 -2.61 4.91
C VAL A 9 20.91 -3.05 3.75
N ASN A 10 20.27 -3.54 2.67
CA ASN A 10 20.96 -3.85 1.42
C ASN A 10 20.54 -2.79 0.37
N ARG A 11 21.47 -1.93 -0.01
CA ARG A 11 21.26 -0.97 -1.11
C ARG A 11 21.52 -1.68 -2.44
N SER A 12 20.58 -1.59 -3.37
CA SER A 12 20.74 -2.18 -4.69
C SER A 12 19.87 -1.45 -5.73
N SER A 13 20.41 -1.26 -6.95
CA SER A 13 19.70 -0.66 -8.08
C SER A 13 18.67 -1.62 -8.69
N ALA A 14 17.88 -1.17 -9.65
CA ALA A 14 17.02 -2.04 -10.45
C ALA A 14 17.89 -3.08 -11.19
N GLY A 15 17.43 -4.33 -11.27
CA GLY A 15 18.17 -5.43 -11.93
C GLY A 15 19.34 -6.02 -11.15
N SER A 16 19.69 -5.51 -9.96
CA SER A 16 20.85 -5.93 -9.17
C SER A 16 20.66 -7.19 -8.31
N GLY A 17 19.70 -8.04 -8.65
CA GLY A 17 19.48 -9.31 -7.94
C GLY A 17 18.80 -9.17 -6.57
N LYS A 18 18.00 -8.11 -6.34
CA LYS A 18 17.25 -7.94 -5.07
C LYS A 18 16.40 -9.15 -4.71
N THR A 19 15.61 -9.63 -5.67
CA THR A 19 14.72 -10.79 -5.47
C THR A 19 15.54 -12.07 -5.24
N TYR A 20 16.66 -12.24 -5.96
CA TYR A 20 17.59 -13.32 -5.72
C TYR A 20 18.11 -13.31 -4.27
N ASN A 21 18.68 -12.19 -3.83
CA ASN A 21 19.20 -12.06 -2.48
C ASN A 21 18.15 -12.28 -1.39
N LEU A 22 16.92 -11.81 -1.63
CA LEU A 22 15.81 -11.99 -0.70
C LEU A 22 15.40 -13.46 -0.62
N SER A 23 15.29 -14.16 -1.75
CA SER A 23 14.97 -15.59 -1.81
C SER A 23 16.04 -16.44 -1.15
N VAL A 24 17.32 -16.15 -1.40
CA VAL A 24 18.44 -16.87 -0.76
C VAL A 24 18.47 -16.63 0.76
N ASN A 25 18.21 -15.40 1.21
CA ASN A 25 18.14 -15.12 2.65
C ASN A 25 16.94 -15.82 3.30
N PHE A 26 15.78 -15.85 2.64
CA PHE A 26 14.61 -16.59 3.12
C PHE A 26 14.94 -18.07 3.30
N ILE A 27 15.56 -18.70 2.29
CA ILE A 27 15.97 -20.11 2.35
C ILE A 27 16.99 -20.32 3.45
N ALA A 28 18.02 -19.47 3.57
CA ALA A 28 19.03 -19.60 4.62
C ALA A 28 18.40 -19.63 6.02
N ILE A 29 17.49 -18.70 6.31
CA ILE A 29 16.80 -18.63 7.60
C ILE A 29 15.90 -19.86 7.80
N ALA A 30 15.18 -20.30 6.75
CA ALA A 30 14.32 -21.47 6.82
C ALA A 30 15.11 -22.76 7.10
N LEU A 31 16.26 -22.96 6.44
CA LEU A 31 17.09 -24.15 6.63
C LEU A 31 17.76 -24.16 8.02
N ILE A 32 18.31 -23.04 8.47
CA ILE A 32 18.89 -22.92 9.81
C ILE A 32 17.80 -23.17 10.87
N GLY A 33 16.64 -22.57 10.70
CA GLY A 33 15.51 -22.74 11.61
C GLY A 33 14.96 -24.18 11.61
N SER A 34 14.91 -24.81 10.43
CA SER A 34 14.49 -26.20 10.29
C SER A 34 15.42 -27.16 11.02
N LEU A 35 16.72 -26.90 10.99
CA LEU A 35 17.71 -27.74 11.66
C LEU A 35 17.71 -27.53 13.19
N LYS A 36 17.64 -26.25 13.63
CA LYS A 36 17.80 -25.88 15.05
C LYS A 36 16.51 -26.00 15.88
N HIS A 37 15.37 -25.89 15.24
CA HIS A 37 14.07 -25.82 15.92
C HIS A 37 13.07 -26.87 15.41
N PHE A 38 12.43 -26.63 14.25
CA PHE A 38 11.42 -27.51 13.67
C PHE A 38 11.27 -27.24 12.16
N THR A 39 10.84 -28.26 11.41
CA THR A 39 10.79 -28.22 9.94
C THR A 39 9.93 -27.06 9.40
N GLU A 40 8.85 -26.70 10.08
CA GLU A 40 7.94 -25.63 9.68
C GLU A 40 8.41 -24.24 10.10
N TYR A 41 9.69 -24.04 10.41
CA TYR A 41 10.22 -22.73 10.84
C TYR A 41 9.98 -21.62 9.81
N TYR A 42 9.86 -21.95 8.51
CA TYR A 42 9.50 -21.01 7.46
C TYR A 42 8.19 -20.23 7.74
N ARG A 43 7.26 -20.80 8.52
CA ARG A 43 6.02 -20.13 8.94
C ARG A 43 6.27 -18.90 9.81
N LYS A 44 7.44 -18.81 10.44
CA LYS A 44 7.86 -17.64 11.24
C LYS A 44 8.59 -16.57 10.44
N ILE A 45 8.85 -16.82 9.17
CA ILE A 45 9.52 -15.89 8.27
C ILE A 45 8.46 -15.14 7.47
N LEU A 46 8.52 -13.82 7.51
CA LEU A 46 7.69 -12.96 6.68
C LEU A 46 8.55 -12.27 5.64
N ALA A 47 8.20 -12.45 4.36
CA ALA A 47 8.79 -11.69 3.27
C ALA A 47 7.72 -10.79 2.62
N ILE A 48 8.00 -9.50 2.53
CA ILE A 48 7.07 -8.51 2.00
C ILE A 48 7.62 -7.94 0.70
N THR A 49 6.75 -7.87 -0.31
CA THR A 49 7.01 -7.24 -1.60
C THR A 49 6.01 -6.11 -1.85
N PHE A 50 6.25 -5.31 -2.88
CA PHE A 50 5.33 -4.23 -3.23
C PHE A 50 4.22 -4.70 -4.17
N THR A 51 4.51 -5.62 -5.11
CA THR A 51 3.54 -6.08 -6.11
C THR A 51 3.20 -7.55 -5.96
N ASN A 52 1.98 -7.94 -6.35
CA ASN A 52 1.55 -9.34 -6.36
C ASN A 52 2.42 -10.19 -7.30
N LYS A 53 2.84 -9.62 -8.45
CA LYS A 53 3.76 -10.28 -9.38
C LYS A 53 5.09 -10.62 -8.71
N ALA A 54 5.71 -9.66 -8.01
CA ALA A 54 6.97 -9.90 -7.29
C ALA A 54 6.82 -10.93 -6.15
N ALA A 55 5.68 -10.95 -5.48
CA ALA A 55 5.40 -11.95 -4.46
C ALA A 55 5.26 -13.36 -5.06
N ALA A 56 4.57 -13.49 -6.20
CA ALA A 56 4.44 -14.75 -6.92
C ALA A 56 5.79 -15.26 -7.43
N GLU A 57 6.55 -14.41 -8.12
CA GLU A 57 7.91 -14.74 -8.61
C GLU A 57 8.85 -15.16 -7.47
N MET A 58 8.76 -14.51 -6.31
CA MET A 58 9.57 -14.90 -5.17
C MET A 58 9.18 -16.27 -4.63
N LYS A 59 7.88 -16.60 -4.56
CA LYS A 59 7.41 -17.92 -4.13
C LYS A 59 7.89 -19.02 -5.06
N GLU A 60 7.73 -18.82 -6.37
CA GLU A 60 8.19 -19.76 -7.39
C GLU A 60 9.70 -20.00 -7.26
N ARG A 61 10.48 -18.94 -7.16
CA ARG A 61 11.94 -19.01 -7.03
C ARG A 61 12.40 -19.71 -5.75
N VAL A 62 11.71 -19.48 -4.63
CA VAL A 62 12.02 -20.18 -3.37
C VAL A 62 11.78 -21.68 -3.51
N LEU A 63 10.67 -22.08 -4.14
CA LEU A 63 10.37 -23.50 -4.38
C LEU A 63 11.33 -24.14 -5.37
N GLU A 64 11.64 -23.47 -6.47
CA GLU A 64 12.60 -23.92 -7.46
C GLU A 64 13.99 -24.14 -6.85
N TYR A 65 14.49 -23.17 -6.07
CA TYR A 65 15.78 -23.32 -5.39
C TYR A 65 15.77 -24.47 -4.38
N LEU A 66 14.70 -24.63 -3.60
CA LEU A 66 14.57 -25.78 -2.68
C LEU A 66 14.53 -27.11 -3.43
N GLU A 67 13.92 -27.16 -4.60
CA GLU A 67 13.92 -28.35 -5.49
C GLU A 67 15.35 -28.70 -5.88
N PHE A 68 16.08 -27.78 -6.51
CA PHE A 68 17.46 -28.03 -6.94
C PHE A 68 18.38 -28.38 -5.79
N LEU A 69 18.26 -27.69 -4.65
CA LEU A 69 19.04 -27.97 -3.45
C LEU A 69 18.71 -29.37 -2.86
N SER A 70 17.44 -29.82 -2.95
CA SER A 70 17.04 -31.14 -2.48
C SER A 70 17.64 -32.29 -3.30
N ASP A 71 18.02 -32.00 -4.54
CA ASP A 71 18.71 -32.92 -5.45
C ASP A 71 20.25 -32.76 -5.41
N GLY A 72 20.74 -31.88 -4.54
CA GLY A 72 22.19 -31.57 -4.43
C GLY A 72 22.74 -30.74 -5.59
N ARG A 73 21.85 -30.14 -6.41
CA ARG A 73 22.24 -29.33 -7.58
C ARG A 73 22.47 -27.87 -7.16
N ASN A 74 23.49 -27.24 -7.75
CA ASN A 74 23.77 -25.83 -7.59
C ASN A 74 23.25 -25.05 -8.81
N ILE A 75 22.22 -24.23 -8.61
CA ILE A 75 21.69 -23.31 -9.62
C ILE A 75 21.96 -21.89 -9.19
N ASP A 76 22.33 -21.04 -10.15
CA ASP A 76 22.60 -19.60 -9.92
C ASP A 76 23.59 -19.31 -8.76
N GLY A 77 24.45 -20.29 -8.38
CA GLY A 77 25.36 -20.16 -7.25
C GLY A 77 24.68 -20.12 -5.87
N VAL A 78 23.43 -20.55 -5.77
CA VAL A 78 22.63 -20.53 -4.52
C VAL A 78 23.27 -21.42 -3.46
N LEU A 79 23.73 -22.63 -3.83
CA LEU A 79 24.37 -23.55 -2.91
C LEU A 79 25.63 -22.93 -2.30
N ASP A 80 26.50 -22.34 -3.14
CA ASP A 80 27.74 -21.69 -2.67
C ASP A 80 27.45 -20.51 -1.74
N CYS A 81 26.39 -19.76 -2.06
CA CYS A 81 25.95 -18.65 -1.22
C CYS A 81 25.41 -19.13 0.14
N LEU A 82 24.66 -20.24 0.16
CA LEU A 82 24.14 -20.83 1.38
C LEU A 82 25.27 -21.42 2.25
N LEU A 83 26.22 -22.13 1.67
CA LEU A 83 27.38 -22.66 2.38
C LEU A 83 28.15 -21.55 3.11
N LYS A 84 28.33 -20.39 2.47
CA LYS A 84 28.97 -19.22 3.07
C LYS A 84 28.14 -18.54 4.15
N LYS A 85 26.80 -18.55 4.02
CA LYS A 85 25.88 -17.82 4.92
C LYS A 85 25.42 -18.61 6.14
N THR A 86 25.34 -19.93 6.03
CA THR A 86 24.62 -20.75 7.01
C THR A 86 25.53 -21.59 7.88
N GLU A 87 26.80 -21.74 7.52
CA GLU A 87 27.78 -22.67 8.17
C GLU A 87 27.27 -24.12 8.14
N LEU A 88 26.28 -24.47 7.31
CA LEU A 88 25.77 -25.82 7.13
C LEU A 88 26.61 -26.57 6.10
N SER A 89 26.75 -27.89 6.29
CA SER A 89 27.35 -28.74 5.25
C SER A 89 26.41 -28.91 4.07
N GLN A 90 26.96 -29.26 2.90
CA GLN A 90 26.16 -29.53 1.70
C GLN A 90 25.09 -30.60 1.96
N GLU A 91 25.43 -31.67 2.69
CA GLU A 91 24.51 -32.73 3.04
C GLU A 91 23.34 -32.23 3.91
N GLN A 92 23.65 -31.36 4.89
CA GLN A 92 22.64 -30.74 5.74
C GLN A 92 21.72 -29.83 4.91
N ILE A 93 22.25 -29.02 4.00
CA ILE A 93 21.46 -28.18 3.09
C ILE A 93 20.53 -29.06 2.26
N THR A 94 21.04 -30.12 1.64
CA THR A 94 20.25 -31.03 0.80
C THR A 94 19.12 -31.69 1.60
N GLN A 95 19.43 -32.25 2.77
CA GLN A 95 18.42 -32.90 3.62
C GLN A 95 17.34 -31.93 4.11
N GLN A 96 17.77 -30.75 4.61
CA GLN A 96 16.81 -29.76 5.11
C GLN A 96 15.98 -29.15 3.98
N SER A 97 16.56 -28.92 2.80
CA SER A 97 15.81 -28.42 1.63
C SER A 97 14.68 -29.38 1.24
N LYS A 98 14.95 -30.69 1.25
CA LYS A 98 13.93 -31.70 0.97
C LYS A 98 12.79 -31.67 2.00
N LYS A 99 13.12 -31.58 3.30
CA LYS A 99 12.12 -31.50 4.38
C LYS A 99 11.28 -30.23 4.28
N VAL A 100 11.94 -29.07 4.17
CA VAL A 100 11.29 -27.76 4.09
C VAL A 100 10.42 -27.66 2.84
N LYS A 101 10.92 -28.09 1.66
CA LYS A 101 10.15 -28.13 0.42
C LYS A 101 8.86 -28.93 0.60
N ASN A 102 8.95 -30.18 1.06
CA ASN A 102 7.79 -31.03 1.26
C ASN A 102 6.79 -30.41 2.24
N SER A 103 7.27 -29.83 3.34
CA SER A 103 6.43 -29.15 4.31
C SER A 103 5.71 -27.94 3.71
N ILE A 104 6.39 -27.13 2.87
CA ILE A 104 5.77 -26.00 2.17
C ILE A 104 4.71 -26.48 1.19
N LEU A 105 4.99 -27.54 0.41
CA LEU A 105 4.03 -28.07 -0.57
C LEU A 105 2.76 -28.58 0.10
N HIS A 106 2.87 -29.23 1.26
CA HIS A 106 1.71 -29.66 2.04
C HIS A 106 0.94 -28.52 2.68
N ASN A 107 1.61 -27.41 3.01
CA ASN A 107 1.04 -26.28 3.73
C ASN A 107 1.37 -24.95 3.04
N TYR A 108 1.09 -24.89 1.73
CA TYR A 108 1.46 -23.75 0.89
C TYR A 108 0.88 -22.41 1.38
N ALA A 109 -0.30 -22.45 1.98
CA ALA A 109 -0.94 -21.24 2.55
C ALA A 109 -0.12 -20.60 3.67
N ASP A 110 0.73 -21.38 4.35
CA ASP A 110 1.56 -20.90 5.45
C ASP A 110 2.88 -20.25 4.99
N LEU A 111 3.17 -20.29 3.67
CA LEU A 111 4.31 -19.59 3.09
C LEU A 111 4.03 -18.09 3.03
N ARG A 112 4.51 -17.35 4.05
CA ARG A 112 4.22 -15.93 4.25
C ARG A 112 5.10 -15.03 3.39
N ILE A 113 4.93 -15.15 2.07
CA ILE A 113 5.49 -14.23 1.08
C ILE A 113 4.29 -13.50 0.46
N SER A 114 4.15 -12.21 0.70
CA SER A 114 2.97 -11.44 0.30
C SER A 114 3.31 -9.98 0.01
N THR A 115 2.34 -9.25 -0.52
CA THR A 115 2.44 -7.79 -0.60
C THR A 115 2.20 -7.15 0.76
N ILE A 116 2.64 -5.88 0.91
CA ILE A 116 2.41 -5.10 2.12
C ILE A 116 0.91 -4.94 2.39
N ASP A 117 0.11 -4.70 1.35
CA ASP A 117 -1.35 -4.55 1.47
C ASP A 117 -2.01 -5.82 1.98
N LYS A 118 -1.64 -6.98 1.41
CA LYS A 118 -2.18 -8.27 1.85
C LYS A 118 -1.78 -8.59 3.29
N PHE A 119 -0.56 -8.26 3.69
CA PHE A 119 -0.11 -8.42 5.07
C PHE A 119 -0.89 -7.52 6.01
N THR A 120 -1.03 -6.23 5.68
CA THR A 120 -1.80 -5.26 6.46
C THR A 120 -3.27 -5.68 6.59
N TYR A 121 -3.89 -6.11 5.48
CA TYR A 121 -5.25 -6.64 5.50
C TYR A 121 -5.40 -7.85 6.44
N THR A 122 -4.42 -8.76 6.43
CA THR A 122 -4.42 -9.92 7.33
C THR A 122 -4.36 -9.50 8.79
N ILE A 123 -3.57 -8.47 9.13
CA ILE A 123 -3.52 -7.91 10.49
C ILE A 123 -4.87 -7.31 10.87
N ILE A 124 -5.43 -6.42 10.03
CA ILE A 124 -6.73 -5.78 10.28
C ILE A 124 -7.82 -6.84 10.48
N ARG A 125 -7.84 -7.87 9.63
CA ARG A 125 -8.81 -8.96 9.74
C ARG A 125 -8.67 -9.76 11.05
N THR A 126 -7.43 -9.98 11.49
CA THR A 126 -7.16 -10.69 12.74
C THR A 126 -7.67 -9.91 13.96
N PHE A 127 -7.52 -8.58 13.93
CA PHE A 127 -7.93 -7.67 14.99
C PHE A 127 -9.27 -6.96 14.70
N SER A 128 -10.05 -7.43 13.74
CA SER A 128 -11.31 -6.77 13.32
C SER A 128 -12.27 -6.52 14.48
N LYS A 129 -12.39 -7.48 15.39
CA LYS A 129 -13.26 -7.37 16.58
C LYS A 129 -12.76 -6.25 17.51
N ASP A 130 -11.47 -6.15 17.76
CA ASP A 130 -10.88 -5.14 18.61
C ASP A 130 -10.98 -3.73 17.99
N LEU A 131 -11.01 -3.67 16.66
CA LEU A 131 -11.21 -2.44 15.88
C LEU A 131 -12.70 -2.07 15.70
N GLY A 132 -13.64 -2.86 16.22
CA GLY A 132 -15.07 -2.63 16.05
C GLY A 132 -15.58 -2.88 14.62
N LEU A 133 -14.83 -3.59 13.80
CA LEU A 133 -15.22 -3.93 12.44
C LEU A 133 -16.05 -5.21 12.41
N LEU A 134 -16.98 -5.30 11.46
CA LEU A 134 -17.72 -6.53 11.20
C LEU A 134 -16.76 -7.63 10.76
N HIS A 135 -17.01 -8.88 11.16
CA HIS A 135 -16.13 -10.01 10.82
C HIS A 135 -16.00 -10.25 9.29
N ASN A 136 -17.03 -9.88 8.55
CA ASN A 136 -17.13 -10.01 7.09
C ASN A 136 -16.90 -8.67 6.35
N PHE A 137 -16.15 -7.73 6.94
CA PHE A 137 -15.83 -6.49 6.24
C PHE A 137 -15.05 -6.75 4.94
N GLU A 138 -15.34 -5.96 3.94
CA GLU A 138 -14.62 -5.95 2.68
C GLU A 138 -13.76 -4.68 2.60
N LEU A 139 -12.61 -4.79 1.97
CA LEU A 139 -11.73 -3.65 1.72
C LEU A 139 -11.99 -3.14 0.30
N GLU A 140 -12.53 -1.93 0.20
CA GLU A 140 -12.65 -1.27 -1.08
C GLU A 140 -11.40 -0.44 -1.36
N MET A 141 -10.75 -0.70 -2.48
CA MET A 141 -9.54 0.00 -2.92
C MET A 141 -9.85 1.09 -3.95
N ASP A 142 -11.04 1.06 -4.53
CA ASP A 142 -11.50 2.05 -5.50
C ASP A 142 -12.35 3.10 -4.80
N ASN A 143 -11.74 4.26 -4.54
CA ASN A 143 -12.42 5.38 -3.88
C ASN A 143 -13.65 5.84 -4.64
N SER A 144 -13.67 5.74 -5.97
CA SER A 144 -14.81 6.18 -6.81
C SER A 144 -16.09 5.45 -6.45
N ARG A 145 -16.00 4.15 -6.10
CA ARG A 145 -17.17 3.35 -5.68
C ARG A 145 -17.79 3.83 -4.36
N ILE A 146 -17.01 4.51 -3.54
CA ILE A 146 -17.49 5.11 -2.28
C ILE A 146 -17.98 6.53 -2.54
N ILE A 147 -17.24 7.31 -3.32
CA ILE A 147 -17.48 8.72 -3.59
C ILE A 147 -18.81 8.92 -4.34
N GLN A 148 -19.04 8.17 -5.43
CA GLN A 148 -20.21 8.36 -6.28
C GLN A 148 -21.56 8.22 -5.55
N PRO A 149 -21.82 7.17 -4.75
CA PRO A 149 -23.05 7.08 -3.98
C PRO A 149 -23.21 8.19 -2.93
N VAL A 150 -22.09 8.65 -2.34
CA VAL A 150 -22.13 9.75 -1.37
C VAL A 150 -22.52 11.06 -2.05
N ILE A 151 -21.95 11.37 -3.23
CA ILE A 151 -22.29 12.56 -4.01
C ILE A 151 -23.74 12.50 -4.47
N ALA A 152 -24.19 11.38 -5.00
CA ALA A 152 -25.58 11.20 -5.40
C ALA A 152 -26.56 11.42 -4.23
N ASN A 153 -26.24 10.90 -3.05
CA ASN A 153 -27.03 11.13 -1.83
C ASN A 153 -26.97 12.61 -1.39
N LEU A 154 -25.80 13.25 -1.46
CA LEU A 154 -25.64 14.68 -1.17
C LEU A 154 -26.53 15.52 -2.08
N LEU A 155 -26.44 15.32 -3.40
CA LEU A 155 -27.23 16.05 -4.40
C LEU A 155 -28.73 15.82 -4.22
N SER A 156 -29.15 14.59 -3.90
CA SER A 156 -30.56 14.27 -3.64
C SER A 156 -31.13 14.99 -2.41
N LYS A 157 -30.33 15.24 -1.40
CA LYS A 157 -30.72 15.98 -0.18
C LYS A 157 -30.83 17.47 -0.43
N ILE A 158 -29.97 18.03 -1.27
CA ILE A 158 -29.99 19.46 -1.64
C ILE A 158 -31.27 19.83 -2.34
N SER A 159 -31.70 19.03 -3.30
CA SER A 159 -32.95 19.31 -4.08
C SER A 159 -34.20 19.36 -3.23
N LYS A 160 -34.21 18.78 -2.02
CA LYS A 160 -35.41 18.65 -1.16
C LYS A 160 -35.51 19.70 -0.08
N ASN A 161 -34.42 20.22 0.46
CA ASN A 161 -34.44 20.96 1.73
C ASN A 161 -34.03 22.43 1.63
N GLY A 162 -33.43 22.89 0.53
CA GLY A 162 -32.84 24.22 0.48
C GLY A 162 -31.75 24.40 1.58
N GLY A 163 -31.14 25.55 1.70
CA GLY A 163 -30.19 25.88 2.73
C GLY A 163 -28.83 26.31 2.18
N ASP A 164 -27.92 26.68 3.07
CA ASP A 164 -26.60 27.27 2.74
C ASP A 164 -25.80 26.43 1.74
N LEU A 165 -25.91 25.10 1.83
CA LEU A 165 -25.22 24.19 0.92
C LEU A 165 -25.80 24.21 -0.49
N SER A 166 -27.13 24.29 -0.60
CA SER A 166 -27.84 24.41 -1.90
C SER A 166 -27.47 25.70 -2.58
N GLU A 167 -27.43 26.81 -1.82
CA GLU A 167 -27.06 28.12 -2.33
C GLU A 167 -25.59 28.16 -2.76
N ALA A 168 -24.68 27.55 -1.97
CA ALA A 168 -23.26 27.46 -2.31
C ALA A 168 -23.02 26.68 -3.61
N LEU A 169 -23.73 25.57 -3.81
CA LEU A 169 -23.61 24.75 -5.04
C LEU A 169 -24.24 25.44 -6.24
N LEU A 170 -25.39 26.13 -6.07
CA LEU A 170 -26.00 26.90 -7.13
C LEU A 170 -25.04 28.04 -7.57
N ASN A 171 -24.48 28.79 -6.63
CA ASN A 171 -23.52 29.84 -6.93
C ASN A 171 -22.27 29.31 -7.63
N PHE A 172 -21.78 28.15 -7.23
CA PHE A 172 -20.68 27.46 -7.91
C PHE A 172 -21.03 27.08 -9.35
N ALA A 173 -22.23 26.52 -9.59
CA ALA A 173 -22.71 26.18 -10.93
C ALA A 173 -22.84 27.42 -11.82
N LEU A 174 -23.43 28.52 -11.32
CA LEU A 174 -23.57 29.78 -12.03
C LEU A 174 -22.22 30.36 -12.40
N GLN A 175 -21.25 30.37 -11.48
CA GLN A 175 -19.90 30.86 -11.74
C GLN A 175 -19.21 30.05 -12.84
N LYS A 176 -19.39 28.72 -12.86
CA LYS A 176 -18.81 27.87 -13.94
C LYS A 176 -19.43 28.18 -15.31
N LEU A 177 -20.72 28.45 -15.35
CA LEU A 177 -21.42 28.87 -16.57
C LEU A 177 -20.88 30.22 -17.08
N GLU A 178 -20.69 31.19 -16.19
CA GLU A 178 -20.08 32.49 -16.51
C GLU A 178 -18.63 32.33 -17.05
N ASP A 179 -17.88 31.40 -16.49
CA ASP A 179 -16.51 31.08 -16.92
C ASP A 179 -16.47 30.27 -18.23
N GLY A 180 -17.61 29.91 -18.84
CA GLY A 180 -17.71 29.09 -20.05
C GLY A 180 -17.26 27.63 -19.86
N LYS A 181 -17.24 27.14 -18.61
CA LYS A 181 -16.85 25.77 -18.26
C LYS A 181 -18.08 24.85 -18.19
N SER A 182 -17.82 23.54 -18.27
CA SER A 182 -18.86 22.53 -18.06
C SER A 182 -19.52 22.70 -16.69
N TYR A 183 -20.85 22.60 -16.66
CA TYR A 183 -21.68 22.72 -15.45
C TYR A 183 -21.86 21.37 -14.70
N ASN A 184 -21.12 20.35 -15.06
CA ASN A 184 -21.23 19.04 -14.41
C ASN A 184 -20.63 19.09 -12.99
N ILE A 185 -21.47 19.48 -12.03
CA ILE A 185 -21.09 19.59 -10.60
C ILE A 185 -20.69 18.24 -10.04
N GLU A 186 -21.28 17.16 -10.53
CA GLU A 186 -21.01 15.80 -10.05
C GLU A 186 -19.54 15.42 -10.26
N LEU A 187 -19.01 15.65 -11.46
CA LEU A 187 -17.58 15.41 -11.75
C LEU A 187 -16.65 16.30 -10.90
N ASP A 188 -17.02 17.57 -10.71
CA ASP A 188 -16.21 18.45 -9.88
C ASP A 188 -16.18 18.02 -8.41
N LEU A 189 -17.30 17.51 -7.91
CA LEU A 189 -17.39 16.97 -6.56
C LEU A 189 -16.59 15.65 -6.45
N GLU A 190 -16.61 14.81 -7.48
CA GLU A 190 -15.77 13.59 -7.53
C GLU A 190 -14.30 13.95 -7.46
N ASP A 191 -13.82 14.82 -8.35
CA ASP A 191 -12.43 15.29 -8.38
C ASP A 191 -11.99 15.92 -7.05
N PHE A 192 -12.86 16.74 -6.45
CA PHE A 192 -12.58 17.33 -5.15
C PHE A 192 -12.54 16.27 -4.04
N SER A 193 -13.46 15.33 -4.06
CA SER A 193 -13.58 14.27 -3.06
C SER A 193 -12.36 13.36 -3.03
N GLU A 194 -11.72 13.09 -4.18
CA GLU A 194 -10.47 12.34 -4.23
C GLU A 194 -9.36 12.99 -3.39
N HIS A 195 -9.37 14.34 -3.30
CA HIS A 195 -8.40 15.05 -2.46
C HIS A 195 -8.64 14.82 -0.96
N LEU A 196 -9.87 14.55 -0.54
CA LEU A 196 -10.22 14.30 0.87
C LEU A 196 -9.68 12.94 1.36
N PHE A 197 -9.46 11.97 0.45
CA PHE A 197 -8.88 10.67 0.76
C PHE A 197 -7.34 10.68 0.85
N LYS A 198 -6.70 11.80 0.51
CA LYS A 198 -5.24 11.91 0.66
C LYS A 198 -4.87 12.03 2.12
N GLU A 199 -3.82 11.32 2.52
CA GLU A 199 -3.32 11.30 3.91
C GLU A 199 -3.10 12.71 4.49
N GLN A 200 -2.69 13.65 3.64
CA GLN A 200 -2.49 15.05 4.01
C GLN A 200 -3.79 15.79 4.38
N ALA A 201 -4.94 15.36 3.88
CA ALA A 201 -6.23 16.00 4.15
C ALA A 201 -6.83 15.57 5.50
N ILE A 202 -6.53 14.38 5.98
CA ILE A 202 -7.10 13.79 7.20
C ILE A 202 -6.97 14.69 8.43
N PRO A 203 -5.79 15.29 8.74
CA PRO A 203 -5.65 16.18 9.88
C PRO A 203 -6.52 17.44 9.76
N PHE A 204 -6.71 17.96 8.54
CA PHE A 204 -7.54 19.15 8.30
C PHE A 204 -9.03 18.83 8.43
N ILE A 205 -9.47 17.68 7.96
CA ILE A 205 -10.87 17.23 8.11
C ILE A 205 -11.21 17.01 9.57
N SER A 206 -10.29 16.44 10.35
CA SER A 206 -10.51 16.12 11.76
C SER A 206 -10.45 17.34 12.69
N SER A 207 -9.72 18.38 12.30
CA SER A 207 -9.43 19.55 13.15
C SER A 207 -10.26 20.79 12.83
N ASN A 208 -10.92 20.86 11.66
CA ASN A 208 -11.54 22.10 11.19
C ASN A 208 -13.06 22.04 11.14
N THR A 209 -13.66 22.85 11.99
CA THR A 209 -15.03 23.34 11.87
C THR A 209 -15.05 24.68 11.11
N ILE A 210 -14.48 24.73 9.87
CA ILE A 210 -14.60 25.91 9.04
C ILE A 210 -16.03 25.97 8.50
N SER A 211 -16.79 26.99 8.83
CA SER A 211 -18.13 27.16 8.30
C SER A 211 -18.10 27.53 6.81
N VAL A 212 -19.16 27.21 6.08
CA VAL A 212 -19.33 27.57 4.65
C VAL A 212 -19.12 29.08 4.45
N THR A 213 -19.65 29.90 5.33
CA THR A 213 -19.48 31.35 5.34
C THR A 213 -18.01 31.80 5.46
N GLN A 214 -17.22 31.13 6.28
CA GLN A 214 -15.78 31.41 6.38
C GLN A 214 -15.02 30.99 5.11
N CYS A 215 -15.40 29.87 4.49
CA CYS A 215 -14.84 29.46 3.21
C CYS A 215 -15.13 30.46 2.09
N LEU A 216 -16.35 30.95 1.99
CA LEU A 216 -16.75 31.97 1.01
C LEU A 216 -15.99 33.30 1.24
N TYR A 217 -15.90 33.75 2.48
CA TYR A 217 -15.10 34.93 2.83
C TYR A 217 -13.62 34.79 2.43
N LEU A 218 -13.00 33.64 2.70
CA LEU A 218 -11.62 33.39 2.32
C LEU A 218 -11.44 33.35 0.80
N LYS A 219 -12.39 32.75 0.07
CA LYS A 219 -12.41 32.73 -1.39
C LYS A 219 -12.41 34.15 -1.96
N ASP A 220 -13.33 35.01 -1.50
CA ASP A 220 -13.43 36.39 -1.98
C ASP A 220 -12.17 37.20 -1.69
N LYS A 221 -11.59 37.00 -0.51
CA LYS A 221 -10.32 37.64 -0.12
C LYS A 221 -9.15 37.21 -0.99
N LEU A 222 -9.12 35.91 -1.38
CA LEU A 222 -8.10 35.37 -2.30
C LEU A 222 -8.29 35.90 -3.72
N LEU A 223 -9.52 35.99 -4.21
CA LEU A 223 -9.83 36.56 -5.54
C LEU A 223 -9.44 38.05 -5.62
N GLN A 224 -9.76 38.85 -4.60
CA GLN A 224 -9.33 40.25 -4.53
C GLN A 224 -7.81 40.37 -4.53
N ARG A 225 -7.11 39.52 -3.78
CA ARG A 225 -5.65 39.54 -3.72
C ARG A 225 -5.03 39.11 -5.06
N LYS A 226 -5.60 38.13 -5.74
CA LYS A 226 -5.21 37.72 -7.08
C LYS A 226 -5.36 38.86 -8.08
N SER A 227 -6.51 39.54 -8.11
CA SER A 227 -6.77 40.70 -9.00
C SER A 227 -5.78 41.84 -8.77
N LYS A 228 -5.44 42.11 -7.49
CA LYS A 228 -4.46 43.15 -7.13
C LYS A 228 -3.06 42.79 -7.64
N ILE A 229 -2.61 41.53 -7.46
CA ILE A 229 -1.32 41.05 -7.96
C ILE A 229 -1.25 41.19 -9.49
N PHE A 230 -2.30 40.81 -10.21
CA PHE A 230 -2.37 40.95 -11.66
C PHE A 230 -2.32 42.41 -12.11
N ALA A 231 -2.97 43.33 -11.40
CA ALA A 231 -2.90 44.77 -11.67
C ALA A 231 -1.47 45.30 -11.45
N ASP A 232 -0.83 44.90 -10.34
CA ASP A 232 0.52 45.32 -9.99
C ASP A 232 1.56 44.80 -11.04
N ILE A 233 1.40 43.58 -11.52
CA ILE A 233 2.26 42.99 -12.58
C ILE A 233 2.08 43.75 -13.91
N LYS A 234 0.84 44.11 -14.26
CA LYS A 234 0.57 44.88 -15.48
C LYS A 234 1.19 46.28 -15.43
N HIS A 235 1.17 46.96 -14.29
CA HIS A 235 1.84 48.23 -14.07
C HIS A 235 3.37 48.16 -14.10
N LEU A 236 3.97 47.00 -13.92
CA LEU A 236 5.41 46.80 -14.00
C LEU A 236 5.89 46.42 -15.41
N SER A 237 4.96 46.08 -16.31
CA SER A 237 5.26 45.70 -17.70
C SER A 237 5.03 46.86 -18.71
N ASP A 238 4.41 47.96 -18.28
CA ASP A 238 4.28 49.22 -19.03
C ASP A 238 5.38 50.21 -18.56
#